data_0e0bc6815dcfa2fb07e14ab6fb9fd622
#
_entry.id   0e0bc6815dcfa2fb07e14ab6fb9fd622
#
_cell.length_a   1.000
_cell.length_b   1.000
_cell.length_c   1.000
_cell.angle_alpha   90.00
_cell.angle_beta   90.00
_cell.angle_gamma   90.00
#
_symmetry.space_group_name_H-M   'P 1'
#
loop_
_entity.id
_entity.type
_entity.pdbx_description
1 polymer ?
#
loop_
_entity_poly.entity_id
_entity_poly.type
_entity_poly.pdbx_seq_one_letter_code
_entity_poly.pdbx_strand_id
1 'polypeptide(L)'
;MVRPLIAFILLGLGIPSARAQGSPCTYDSCALRVRTRFFSGVSIVQGHGARRVAKVGMFAPRVDVLAGGSDSVRTHYQAFRFHHNNGGALTLVGALAAGVAGGLAANNYEHRKAAVWSLLGVSLVCSLSGGAQLAAGNDQLQQSIWFYNRELPR
;
A
#
# COMPACT_ATOMS: atom_id res chain seq x y z
N MET A 1 -20.66 -57.67 22.77
CA MET A 1 -19.71 -56.51 22.64
C MET A 1 -20.50 -55.35 22.05
N VAL A 2 -20.94 -54.40 22.87
CA VAL A 2 -21.78 -53.27 22.51
C VAL A 2 -20.89 -52.04 22.64
N ARG A 3 -20.60 -51.33 21.52
CA ARG A 3 -19.87 -50.06 21.49
C ARG A 3 -20.87 -48.90 21.68
N PRO A 4 -20.73 -48.03 22.66
CA PRO A 4 -21.55 -46.85 22.77
C PRO A 4 -21.08 -45.79 21.77
N LEU A 5 -21.99 -45.33 20.91
CA LEU A 5 -21.86 -44.14 20.07
C LEU A 5 -21.97 -42.90 20.96
N ILE A 6 -20.87 -42.20 21.16
CA ILE A 6 -20.88 -40.91 21.83
C ILE A 6 -21.25 -39.86 20.78
N ALA A 7 -22.49 -39.41 20.81
CA ALA A 7 -22.97 -38.29 20.05
C ALA A 7 -22.46 -36.98 20.68
N PHE A 8 -21.48 -36.33 20.07
CA PHE A 8 -21.07 -34.97 20.41
C PHE A 8 -22.11 -33.97 19.87
N ILE A 9 -22.99 -33.54 20.75
CA ILE A 9 -23.88 -32.40 20.49
C ILE A 9 -23.01 -31.14 20.65
N LEU A 10 -22.51 -30.59 19.55
CA LEU A 10 -21.95 -29.24 19.48
C LEU A 10 -23.10 -28.23 19.57
N LEU A 11 -23.42 -27.80 20.78
CA LEU A 11 -24.20 -26.59 21.02
C LEU A 11 -23.41 -25.40 20.51
N GLY A 12 -23.73 -25.00 19.30
CA GLY A 12 -23.29 -23.73 18.73
C GLY A 12 -23.90 -22.57 19.52
N LEU A 13 -23.23 -22.12 20.57
CA LEU A 13 -23.48 -20.84 21.20
C LEU A 13 -23.12 -19.75 20.16
N GLY A 14 -24.12 -19.36 19.39
CA GLY A 14 -24.07 -18.15 18.58
C GLY A 14 -23.83 -16.95 19.49
N ILE A 15 -22.57 -16.57 19.65
CA ILE A 15 -22.21 -15.31 20.27
C ILE A 15 -22.76 -14.23 19.33
N PRO A 16 -23.80 -13.45 19.71
CA PRO A 16 -24.20 -12.31 18.93
C PRO A 16 -22.98 -11.41 18.85
N SER A 17 -22.41 -11.26 17.66
CA SER A 17 -21.41 -10.24 17.39
C SER A 17 -22.09 -8.91 17.70
N ALA A 18 -21.87 -8.40 18.90
CA ALA A 18 -22.22 -7.04 19.26
C ALA A 18 -21.47 -6.16 18.24
N ARG A 19 -22.16 -5.78 17.17
CA ARG A 19 -21.73 -4.66 16.34
C ARG A 19 -21.62 -3.51 17.30
N ALA A 20 -20.38 -3.20 17.70
CA ALA A 20 -20.10 -1.96 18.37
C ALA A 20 -20.76 -0.88 17.52
N GLN A 21 -21.83 -0.29 18.03
CA GLN A 21 -22.44 0.90 17.45
C GLN A 21 -21.36 1.95 17.55
N GLY A 22 -20.52 2.02 16.50
CA GLY A 22 -19.45 2.98 16.40
C GLY A 22 -20.09 4.36 16.50
N SER A 23 -19.57 5.19 17.39
CA SER A 23 -19.90 6.60 17.45
C SER A 23 -19.95 7.16 16.03
N PRO A 24 -20.95 8.00 15.70
CA PRO A 24 -21.10 8.52 14.33
C PRO A 24 -19.76 9.10 13.87
N CYS A 25 -19.34 8.69 12.69
CA CYS A 25 -18.06 9.06 12.13
C CYS A 25 -18.09 10.55 11.75
N THR A 26 -17.59 11.41 12.64
CA THR A 26 -17.47 12.85 12.40
C THR A 26 -16.14 13.19 11.77
N TYR A 27 -16.00 14.36 11.18
CA TYR A 27 -14.75 14.83 10.58
C TYR A 27 -13.57 14.71 11.55
N ASP A 28 -13.75 15.11 12.82
CA ASP A 28 -12.69 15.09 13.83
C ASP A 28 -12.18 13.68 14.18
N SER A 29 -13.06 12.68 14.14
CA SER A 29 -12.72 11.30 14.49
C SER A 29 -12.28 10.46 13.31
N CYS A 30 -12.75 10.80 12.10
CA CYS A 30 -12.61 9.93 10.92
C CYS A 30 -11.81 10.52 9.78
N ALA A 31 -11.53 11.83 9.77
CA ALA A 31 -10.75 12.43 8.69
C ALA A 31 -9.40 11.74 8.51
N LEU A 32 -9.08 11.41 7.27
CA LEU A 32 -7.81 10.80 6.90
C LEU A 32 -6.78 11.86 6.56
N ARG A 33 -5.52 11.61 6.90
CA ARG A 33 -4.39 12.48 6.58
C ARG A 33 -3.18 11.64 6.19
N VAL A 34 -2.37 12.15 5.28
CA VAL A 34 -1.05 11.60 4.99
C VAL A 34 -0.05 12.21 5.96
N ARG A 35 0.69 11.38 6.65
CA ARG A 35 1.78 11.79 7.53
C ARG A 35 3.09 11.24 7.03
N THR A 36 3.99 12.15 6.65
CA THR A 36 5.36 11.79 6.27
C THR A 36 6.28 12.01 7.47
N ARG A 37 7.11 11.00 7.76
CA ARG A 37 8.17 11.10 8.76
C ARG A 37 9.49 10.71 8.11
N PHE A 38 10.55 11.47 8.39
CA PHE A 38 11.85 11.31 7.75
C PHE A 38 12.38 9.87 7.84
N PHE A 39 12.31 9.24 9.02
CA PHE A 39 12.84 7.88 9.21
C PHE A 39 11.80 6.76 9.10
N SER A 40 10.50 7.03 9.21
CA SER A 40 9.46 5.99 9.20
C SER A 40 8.60 5.97 7.93
N GLY A 41 8.90 6.85 6.98
CA GLY A 41 8.20 6.91 5.69
C GLY A 41 6.81 7.53 5.78
N VAL A 42 5.98 7.21 4.77
CA VAL A 42 4.63 7.74 4.61
C VAL A 42 3.62 6.82 5.31
N SER A 43 2.67 7.41 6.02
CA SER A 43 1.58 6.67 6.67
C SER A 43 0.26 7.42 6.53
N ILE A 44 -0.84 6.67 6.45
CA ILE A 44 -2.19 7.19 6.49
C ILE A 44 -2.65 7.13 7.94
N VAL A 45 -3.08 8.26 8.48
CA VAL A 45 -3.57 8.40 9.84
C VAL A 45 -4.99 8.92 9.86
N GLN A 46 -5.75 8.57 10.90
CA GLN A 46 -7.16 8.91 11.06
C GLN A 46 -7.37 9.73 12.33
N GLY A 47 -8.23 10.74 12.21
CA GLY A 47 -8.70 11.57 13.31
C GLY A 47 -7.63 12.43 13.97
N HIS A 48 -8.03 13.19 15.00
CA HIS A 48 -7.14 14.05 15.79
C HIS A 48 -6.05 13.27 16.52
N GLY A 49 -6.37 12.08 17.03
CA GLY A 49 -5.42 11.18 17.71
C GLY A 49 -4.36 10.58 16.80
N ALA A 50 -4.38 10.88 15.50
CA ALA A 50 -3.44 10.38 14.49
C ALA A 50 -3.25 8.85 14.54
N ARG A 51 -4.35 8.10 14.76
CA ARG A 51 -4.35 6.64 14.73
C ARG A 51 -3.86 6.18 13.35
N ARG A 52 -2.80 5.39 13.33
CA ARG A 52 -2.28 4.86 12.07
C ARG A 52 -3.26 3.85 11.48
N VAL A 53 -3.74 4.11 10.27
CA VAL A 53 -4.61 3.20 9.50
C VAL A 53 -3.76 2.29 8.62
N ALA A 54 -2.77 2.86 7.93
CA ALA A 54 -1.89 2.09 7.06
C ALA A 54 -0.50 2.75 6.95
N LYS A 55 0.51 1.94 6.63
CA LYS A 55 1.85 2.40 6.24
C LYS A 55 1.98 2.23 4.72
N VAL A 56 2.38 3.29 4.03
CA VAL A 56 2.68 3.25 2.61
C VAL A 56 4.13 2.76 2.47
N GLY A 57 4.29 1.56 1.93
CA GLY A 57 5.58 0.92 1.68
C GLY A 57 5.95 0.97 0.20
N MET A 58 6.71 -0.02 -0.26
CA MET A 58 7.04 -0.19 -1.68
C MET A 58 5.79 -0.49 -2.52
N PHE A 59 4.81 -1.19 -1.95
CA PHE A 59 3.53 -1.46 -2.55
C PHE A 59 2.41 -0.74 -1.80
N ALA A 60 1.33 -0.43 -2.53
CA ALA A 60 0.18 0.27 -1.98
C ALA A 60 -0.51 -0.57 -0.90
N PRO A 61 -0.73 -0.02 0.30
CA PRO A 61 -1.48 -0.72 1.34
C PRO A 61 -2.95 -0.87 0.95
N ARG A 62 -3.60 -1.87 1.53
CA ARG A 62 -5.05 -1.96 1.47
C ARG A 62 -5.65 -1.09 2.58
N VAL A 63 -6.48 -0.14 2.19
CA VAL A 63 -7.23 0.75 3.09
C VAL A 63 -8.71 0.59 2.80
N ASP A 64 -9.39 -0.23 3.60
CA ASP A 64 -10.76 -0.66 3.33
C ASP A 64 -11.75 0.52 3.31
N VAL A 65 -11.51 1.55 4.11
CA VAL A 65 -12.33 2.78 4.13
C VAL A 65 -12.29 3.51 2.79
N LEU A 66 -11.12 3.60 2.14
CA LEU A 66 -10.99 4.21 0.81
C LEU A 66 -11.50 3.28 -0.30
N ALA A 67 -11.32 1.96 -0.13
CA ALA A 67 -11.82 0.97 -1.09
C ALA A 67 -13.35 0.87 -1.11
N GLY A 68 -14.00 1.11 0.04
CA GLY A 68 -15.45 1.09 0.21
C GLY A 68 -16.11 2.48 0.13
N GLY A 69 -15.37 3.54 -0.16
CA GLY A 69 -15.89 4.90 -0.30
C GLY A 69 -16.75 5.10 -1.55
N SER A 70 -17.18 6.34 -1.77
CA SER A 70 -17.91 6.75 -2.98
C SER A 70 -17.14 6.43 -4.25
N ASP A 71 -17.80 6.54 -5.40
CA ASP A 71 -17.17 6.26 -6.70
C ASP A 71 -15.93 7.14 -6.93
N SER A 72 -15.98 8.41 -6.54
CA SER A 72 -14.83 9.32 -6.65
C SER A 72 -13.67 8.88 -5.77
N VAL A 73 -13.93 8.55 -4.50
CA VAL A 73 -12.91 8.05 -3.57
C VAL A 73 -12.28 6.77 -4.11
N ARG A 74 -13.11 5.82 -4.54
CA ARG A 74 -12.68 4.51 -5.03
C ARG A 74 -11.85 4.61 -6.30
N THR A 75 -12.26 5.44 -7.26
CA THR A 75 -11.54 5.62 -8.53
C THR A 75 -10.13 6.14 -8.28
N HIS A 76 -9.98 7.21 -7.50
CA HIS A 76 -8.66 7.76 -7.18
C HIS A 76 -7.82 6.79 -6.33
N TYR A 77 -8.43 6.04 -5.42
CA TYR A 77 -7.71 5.04 -4.63
C TYR A 77 -7.24 3.85 -5.49
N GLN A 78 -8.02 3.41 -6.47
CA GLN A 78 -7.60 2.37 -7.42
C GLN A 78 -6.45 2.86 -8.32
N ALA A 79 -6.54 4.10 -8.82
CA ALA A 79 -5.47 4.73 -9.58
C ALA A 79 -4.19 4.85 -8.73
N PHE A 80 -4.28 5.26 -7.46
CA PHE A 80 -3.15 5.23 -6.53
C PHE A 80 -2.52 3.85 -6.46
N ARG A 81 -3.31 2.81 -6.22
CA ARG A 81 -2.79 1.45 -6.10
C ARG A 81 -2.10 0.99 -7.38
N PHE A 82 -2.66 1.29 -8.53
CA PHE A 82 -2.09 0.95 -9.83
C PHE A 82 -0.73 1.63 -10.03
N HIS A 83 -0.67 2.95 -9.91
CA HIS A 83 0.57 3.71 -10.10
C HIS A 83 1.62 3.35 -9.05
N HIS A 84 1.23 3.25 -7.79
CA HIS A 84 2.16 2.96 -6.71
C HIS A 84 2.76 1.54 -6.81
N ASN A 85 1.96 0.53 -7.15
CA ASN A 85 2.45 -0.84 -7.33
C ASN A 85 3.36 -0.96 -8.54
N ASN A 86 3.01 -0.33 -9.66
CA ASN A 86 3.86 -0.30 -10.86
C ASN A 86 5.17 0.44 -10.59
N GLY A 87 5.11 1.58 -9.91
CA GLY A 87 6.28 2.34 -9.50
C GLY A 87 7.20 1.54 -8.57
N GLY A 88 6.63 0.85 -7.58
CA GLY A 88 7.36 -0.05 -6.69
C GLY A 88 8.04 -1.20 -7.43
N ALA A 89 7.32 -1.86 -8.35
CA ALA A 89 7.86 -2.95 -9.18
C ALA A 89 9.00 -2.47 -10.07
N LEU A 90 8.83 -1.33 -10.76
CA LEU A 90 9.89 -0.75 -11.60
C LEU A 90 11.13 -0.38 -10.79
N THR A 91 10.95 0.24 -9.62
CA THR A 91 12.06 0.58 -8.73
C THR A 91 12.82 -0.67 -8.28
N LEU A 92 12.10 -1.76 -7.97
CA LEU A 92 12.73 -3.03 -7.60
C LEU A 92 13.54 -3.63 -8.75
N VAL A 93 12.98 -3.64 -9.98
CA VAL A 93 13.68 -4.12 -11.18
C VAL A 93 14.94 -3.27 -11.43
N GLY A 94 14.83 -1.95 -11.31
CA GLY A 94 15.97 -1.04 -11.44
C GLY A 94 17.07 -1.33 -10.41
N ALA A 95 16.70 -1.55 -9.14
CA ALA A 95 17.65 -1.88 -8.09
C ALA A 95 18.34 -3.23 -8.32
N LEU A 96 17.59 -4.25 -8.76
CA LEU A 96 18.16 -5.55 -9.12
C LEU A 96 19.14 -5.46 -10.30
N ALA A 97 18.78 -4.72 -11.35
CA ALA A 97 19.64 -4.49 -12.50
C ALA A 97 20.95 -3.78 -12.09
N ALA A 98 20.87 -2.77 -11.23
CA ALA A 98 22.05 -2.09 -10.68
C ALA A 98 22.95 -3.05 -9.86
N GLY A 99 22.33 -3.87 -9.00
CA GLY A 99 23.04 -4.86 -8.18
C GLY A 99 23.79 -5.89 -9.04
N VAL A 100 23.16 -6.42 -10.09
CA VAL A 100 23.80 -7.35 -11.04
C VAL A 100 24.92 -6.64 -11.80
N ALA A 101 24.70 -5.41 -12.28
CA ALA A 101 25.74 -4.63 -12.95
C ALA A 101 26.96 -4.42 -12.07
N GLY A 102 26.76 -4.09 -10.80
CA GLY A 102 27.83 -3.94 -9.81
C GLY A 102 28.61 -5.23 -9.57
N GLY A 103 27.91 -6.36 -9.43
CA GLY A 103 28.54 -7.68 -9.30
C GLY A 103 29.37 -8.08 -10.52
N LEU A 104 28.87 -7.81 -11.74
CA LEU A 104 29.61 -8.08 -12.98
C LEU A 104 30.84 -7.16 -13.11
N ALA A 105 30.71 -5.89 -12.72
CA ALA A 105 31.80 -4.92 -12.75
C ALA A 105 32.93 -5.33 -11.79
N ALA A 106 32.58 -5.83 -10.62
CA ALA A 106 33.58 -6.24 -9.61
C ALA A 106 34.36 -7.50 -10.04
N ASN A 107 33.74 -8.41 -10.82
CA ASN A 107 34.34 -9.73 -11.07
C ASN A 107 35.00 -9.88 -12.45
N ASN A 108 34.78 -9.05 -13.45
CA ASN A 108 35.41 -9.18 -14.77
C ASN A 108 34.95 -8.08 -15.75
N TYR A 109 35.16 -6.83 -15.36
CA TYR A 109 34.64 -5.69 -16.10
C TYR A 109 35.05 -5.67 -17.57
N GLU A 110 36.35 -5.95 -17.87
CA GLU A 110 36.89 -5.83 -19.21
C GLU A 110 36.17 -6.70 -20.25
N HIS A 111 35.77 -7.92 -19.88
CA HIS A 111 35.04 -8.83 -20.77
C HIS A 111 33.53 -8.64 -20.77
N ARG A 112 33.00 -7.81 -19.87
CA ARG A 112 31.54 -7.66 -19.66
C ARG A 112 31.04 -6.21 -19.72
N LYS A 113 31.85 -5.31 -20.24
CA LYS A 113 31.51 -3.85 -20.34
C LYS A 113 30.13 -3.61 -20.93
N ALA A 114 29.81 -4.24 -22.07
CA ALA A 114 28.53 -4.05 -22.74
C ALA A 114 27.34 -4.47 -21.84
N ALA A 115 27.45 -5.61 -21.16
CA ALA A 115 26.40 -6.09 -20.24
C ALA A 115 26.23 -5.14 -19.03
N VAL A 116 27.32 -4.66 -18.45
CA VAL A 116 27.30 -3.70 -17.34
C VAL A 116 26.60 -2.41 -17.75
N TRP A 117 26.97 -1.81 -18.88
CA TRP A 117 26.35 -0.58 -19.35
C TRP A 117 24.86 -0.77 -19.72
N SER A 118 24.50 -1.90 -20.34
CA SER A 118 23.11 -2.21 -20.63
C SER A 118 22.26 -2.32 -19.36
N LEU A 119 22.75 -3.01 -18.34
CA LEU A 119 22.06 -3.14 -17.05
C LEU A 119 21.95 -1.81 -16.30
N LEU A 120 22.97 -0.97 -16.34
CA LEU A 120 22.91 0.39 -15.80
C LEU A 120 21.88 1.25 -16.53
N GLY A 121 21.80 1.14 -17.86
CA GLY A 121 20.77 1.81 -18.66
C GLY A 121 19.36 1.36 -18.25
N VAL A 122 19.13 0.06 -18.14
CA VAL A 122 17.85 -0.49 -17.63
C VAL A 122 17.55 0.02 -16.23
N SER A 123 18.52 -0.01 -15.32
CA SER A 123 18.36 0.49 -13.96
C SER A 123 17.93 1.95 -13.93
N LEU A 124 18.57 2.80 -14.73
CA LEU A 124 18.26 4.22 -14.81
C LEU A 124 16.82 4.45 -15.33
N VAL A 125 16.45 3.83 -16.44
CA VAL A 125 15.11 3.93 -17.03
C VAL A 125 14.04 3.44 -16.05
N CYS A 126 14.25 2.28 -15.45
CA CYS A 126 13.30 1.73 -14.48
C CYS A 126 13.18 2.61 -13.23
N SER A 127 14.28 3.20 -12.73
CA SER A 127 14.25 4.07 -11.56
C SER A 127 13.53 5.38 -11.82
N LEU A 128 13.78 6.03 -12.97
CA LEU A 128 13.11 7.26 -13.38
C LEU A 128 11.61 7.02 -13.61
N SER A 129 11.26 5.97 -14.36
CA SER A 129 9.86 5.62 -14.63
C SER A 129 9.14 5.22 -13.34
N GLY A 130 9.81 4.46 -12.48
CA GLY A 130 9.29 4.07 -11.16
C GLY A 130 9.02 5.28 -10.28
N GLY A 131 9.94 6.23 -10.22
CA GLY A 131 9.78 7.49 -9.49
C GLY A 131 8.60 8.33 -9.99
N ALA A 132 8.44 8.47 -11.31
CA ALA A 132 7.30 9.17 -11.90
C ALA A 132 5.96 8.51 -11.54
N GLN A 133 5.89 7.18 -11.60
CA GLN A 133 4.69 6.42 -11.22
C GLN A 133 4.37 6.60 -9.72
N LEU A 134 5.37 6.58 -8.84
CA LEU A 134 5.17 6.80 -7.41
C LEU A 134 4.66 8.21 -7.12
N ALA A 135 5.17 9.23 -7.82
CA ALA A 135 4.68 10.61 -7.71
C ALA A 135 3.21 10.71 -8.13
N ALA A 136 2.86 10.20 -9.32
CA ALA A 136 1.48 10.16 -9.80
C ALA A 136 0.56 9.40 -8.83
N GLY A 137 1.03 8.29 -8.25
CA GLY A 137 0.30 7.55 -7.23
C GLY A 137 0.02 8.41 -5.99
N ASN A 138 1.00 9.14 -5.49
CA ASN A 138 0.82 9.99 -4.32
C ASN A 138 -0.23 11.09 -4.54
N ASP A 139 -0.28 11.69 -5.75
CA ASP A 139 -1.30 12.68 -6.09
C ASP A 139 -2.71 12.05 -6.07
N GLN A 140 -2.86 10.85 -6.61
CA GLN A 140 -4.13 10.11 -6.58
C GLN A 140 -4.56 9.75 -5.15
N LEU A 141 -3.63 9.39 -4.28
CA LEU A 141 -3.91 9.13 -2.86
C LEU A 141 -4.43 10.39 -2.15
N GLN A 142 -3.79 11.53 -2.39
CA GLN A 142 -4.23 12.81 -1.80
C GLN A 142 -5.64 13.18 -2.28
N GLN A 143 -5.94 13.02 -3.57
CA GLN A 143 -7.28 13.26 -4.12
C GLN A 143 -8.32 12.31 -3.49
N SER A 144 -8.01 11.01 -3.39
CA SER A 144 -8.90 10.04 -2.73
C SER A 144 -9.22 10.45 -1.29
N ILE A 145 -8.20 10.84 -0.51
CA ILE A 145 -8.36 11.30 0.87
C ILE A 145 -9.17 12.60 0.93
N TRP A 146 -8.93 13.52 0.00
CA TRP A 146 -9.69 14.78 -0.06
C TRP A 146 -11.18 14.54 -0.30
N PHE A 147 -11.53 13.69 -1.28
CA PHE A 147 -12.92 13.33 -1.53
C PHE A 147 -13.55 12.64 -0.32
N TYR A 148 -12.86 11.67 0.28
CA TYR A 148 -13.32 11.00 1.49
C TYR A 148 -13.62 11.97 2.63
N ASN A 149 -12.69 12.88 2.93
CA ASN A 149 -12.85 13.86 4.00
C ASN A 149 -14.00 14.85 3.74
N ARG A 150 -14.26 15.17 2.46
CA ARG A 150 -15.37 16.06 2.07
C ARG A 150 -16.75 15.45 2.33
N GLU A 151 -16.85 14.14 2.28
CA GLU A 151 -18.10 13.40 2.49
C GLU A 151 -18.43 13.17 3.96
N LEU A 152 -17.48 13.45 4.87
CA LEU A 152 -17.71 13.29 6.30
C LEU A 152 -18.63 14.39 6.86
N PRO A 153 -19.57 14.03 7.77
CA PRO A 153 -20.38 15.02 8.46
C PRO A 153 -19.49 15.91 9.35
N ARG A 154 -19.80 17.20 9.35
CA ARG A 154 -19.12 18.23 10.16
C ARG A 154 -19.81 18.45 11.48
#